data_8557a3328c31dbc6797364ce50ae1c2b
#
_entry.id   8557a3328c31dbc6797364ce50ae1c2b
#
_cell.length_a   1.000
_cell.length_b   1.000
_cell.length_c   1.000
_cell.angle_alpha   90.00
_cell.angle_beta   90.00
_cell.angle_gamma   90.00
#
_symmetry.space_group_name_H-M   'P 1'
#
loop_
_entity.id
_entity.type
_entity.pdbx_description
1 polymer ?
#
loop_
_entity_poly.entity_id
_entity_poly.type
_entity_poly.pdbx_seq_one_letter_code
_entity_poly.pdbx_strand_id
1 'polypeptide(L)'
;MSKSKSFRERIIEKYDEIVEKPIFTSVIVLAIVFIVVVGLSLPYYLHDFKNFWPQILAEAHGMIFDIAVIGILLFWLNQNGEMRQRIRTYKDEIDDFRLWESEEAAFRTVGNIKRLNRHKIHEINLVNCNLTRTNLNYVNLHGSNLNSTNLVNASLIETNLENTRLNQTNLENANLNQANLKGAYASGANFKDAFLIKTQFENAFLIKANFKNAFLMEANLQNSYLMGADFENASLYKADLRGAKGLTVEQLSKAKTLYLAKFDDEVLEQIKTAVPELAGA
;
A
#
# COMPACT_ATOMS: atom_id res chain seq x y z
N MET A 1 -43.53 -8.83 -9.21
CA MET A 1 -43.67 -9.11 -10.65
C MET A 1 -42.46 -8.58 -11.39
N SER A 2 -41.50 -9.44 -11.71
CA SER A 2 -40.32 -9.07 -12.50
C SER A 2 -40.73 -8.91 -13.96
N LYS A 3 -40.58 -7.68 -14.50
CA LYS A 3 -40.82 -7.44 -15.94
C LYS A 3 -39.71 -8.18 -16.71
N SER A 4 -40.14 -9.16 -17.54
CA SER A 4 -39.27 -9.82 -18.50
C SER A 4 -38.65 -8.77 -19.44
N LYS A 5 -37.33 -8.63 -19.43
CA LYS A 5 -36.60 -7.74 -20.36
C LYS A 5 -36.94 -8.12 -21.80
N SER A 6 -37.19 -7.12 -22.66
CA SER A 6 -37.49 -7.34 -24.07
C SER A 6 -36.29 -8.00 -24.80
N PHE A 7 -36.59 -8.68 -25.88
CA PHE A 7 -35.54 -9.32 -26.71
C PHE A 7 -34.45 -8.32 -27.15
N ARG A 8 -34.85 -7.07 -27.42
CA ARG A 8 -33.97 -5.98 -27.83
C ARG A 8 -33.03 -5.51 -26.68
N GLU A 9 -33.58 -5.43 -25.47
CA GLU A 9 -32.76 -5.08 -24.27
C GLU A 9 -31.73 -6.16 -23.94
N ARG A 10 -32.07 -7.42 -24.13
CA ARG A 10 -31.10 -8.55 -23.94
C ARG A 10 -30.00 -8.55 -25.00
N ILE A 11 -30.30 -8.14 -26.24
CA ILE A 11 -29.26 -8.03 -27.27
C ILE A 11 -28.33 -6.87 -26.98
N ILE A 12 -28.85 -5.71 -26.55
CA ILE A 12 -28.04 -4.53 -26.19
C ILE A 12 -27.13 -4.86 -24.99
N GLU A 13 -27.69 -5.44 -23.93
CA GLU A 13 -26.93 -5.83 -22.74
C GLU A 13 -25.81 -6.86 -23.07
N LYS A 14 -26.10 -7.79 -23.98
CA LYS A 14 -25.10 -8.76 -24.44
C LYS A 14 -24.04 -8.13 -25.36
N TYR A 15 -24.45 -7.12 -26.15
CA TYR A 15 -23.54 -6.35 -27.00
C TYR A 15 -22.58 -5.50 -26.14
N ASP A 16 -23.09 -4.83 -25.11
CA ASP A 16 -22.28 -4.04 -24.19
C ASP A 16 -21.31 -4.93 -23.39
N GLU A 17 -21.74 -6.09 -22.94
CA GLU A 17 -20.86 -7.08 -22.27
C GLU A 17 -19.75 -7.61 -23.20
N ILE A 18 -20.02 -7.73 -24.51
CA ILE A 18 -19.03 -8.15 -25.51
C ILE A 18 -18.05 -7.02 -25.80
N VAL A 19 -18.51 -5.77 -25.93
CA VAL A 19 -17.68 -4.58 -26.19
C VAL A 19 -16.77 -4.26 -25.02
N GLU A 20 -17.19 -4.54 -23.79
CA GLU A 20 -16.34 -4.41 -22.59
C GLU A 20 -15.18 -5.42 -22.52
N LYS A 21 -15.19 -6.45 -23.36
CA LYS A 21 -14.11 -7.45 -23.45
C LYS A 21 -13.35 -7.35 -24.78
N PRO A 22 -12.36 -6.44 -24.88
CA PRO A 22 -11.69 -6.13 -26.15
C PRO A 22 -11.02 -7.35 -26.81
N ILE A 23 -10.59 -8.35 -26.03
CA ILE A 23 -10.07 -9.61 -26.60
C ILE A 23 -11.18 -10.36 -27.32
N PHE A 24 -12.36 -10.47 -26.70
CA PHE A 24 -13.48 -11.20 -27.27
C PHE A 24 -14.01 -10.53 -28.54
N THR A 25 -14.06 -9.21 -28.55
CA THR A 25 -14.42 -8.40 -29.73
C THR A 25 -13.41 -8.61 -30.87
N SER A 26 -12.12 -8.60 -30.57
CA SER A 26 -11.07 -8.82 -31.55
C SER A 26 -11.13 -10.23 -32.16
N VAL A 27 -11.42 -11.25 -31.34
CA VAL A 27 -11.59 -12.64 -31.80
C VAL A 27 -12.82 -12.78 -32.69
N ILE A 28 -13.94 -12.11 -32.37
CA ILE A 28 -15.15 -12.10 -33.23
C ILE A 28 -14.87 -11.43 -34.57
N VAL A 29 -14.21 -10.27 -34.56
CA VAL A 29 -13.85 -9.55 -35.80
C VAL A 29 -12.93 -10.43 -36.66
N LEU A 30 -11.92 -11.06 -36.05
CA LEU A 30 -11.02 -11.97 -36.75
C LEU A 30 -11.79 -13.16 -37.37
N ALA A 31 -12.72 -13.76 -36.63
CA ALA A 31 -13.54 -14.84 -37.13
C ALA A 31 -14.46 -14.43 -38.29
N ILE A 32 -15.04 -13.21 -38.25
CA ILE A 32 -15.85 -12.67 -39.32
C ILE A 32 -14.98 -12.44 -40.57
N VAL A 33 -13.82 -11.81 -40.42
CA VAL A 33 -12.87 -11.57 -41.55
C VAL A 33 -12.44 -12.90 -42.12
N PHE A 34 -12.12 -13.90 -41.32
CA PHE A 34 -11.78 -15.25 -41.80
C PHE A 34 -12.90 -15.87 -42.63
N ILE A 35 -14.15 -15.84 -42.16
CA ILE A 35 -15.31 -16.37 -42.88
C ILE A 35 -15.53 -15.66 -44.21
N VAL A 36 -15.40 -14.33 -44.22
CA VAL A 36 -15.53 -13.54 -45.44
C VAL A 36 -14.44 -13.87 -46.45
N VAL A 37 -13.17 -13.93 -46.03
CA VAL A 37 -12.04 -14.29 -46.87
C VAL A 37 -12.21 -15.68 -47.44
N VAL A 38 -12.54 -16.67 -46.63
CA VAL A 38 -12.77 -18.06 -47.07
C VAL A 38 -13.95 -18.10 -48.04
N GLY A 39 -15.06 -17.42 -47.74
CA GLY A 39 -16.25 -17.40 -48.62
C GLY A 39 -16.02 -16.80 -50.00
N LEU A 40 -15.28 -15.67 -50.03
CA LEU A 40 -14.90 -15.02 -51.32
C LEU A 40 -13.88 -15.84 -52.13
N SER A 41 -13.06 -16.62 -51.46
CA SER A 41 -12.03 -17.43 -52.10
C SER A 41 -12.59 -18.79 -52.60
N LEU A 42 -13.73 -19.25 -52.06
CA LEU A 42 -14.32 -20.56 -52.34
C LEU A 42 -14.53 -20.87 -53.83
N PRO A 43 -15.03 -19.94 -54.69
CA PRO A 43 -15.19 -20.18 -56.14
C PRO A 43 -13.87 -20.43 -56.86
N TYR A 44 -12.78 -19.78 -56.44
CA TYR A 44 -11.45 -19.97 -57.01
C TYR A 44 -10.85 -21.31 -56.57
N TYR A 45 -11.13 -21.77 -55.37
CA TYR A 45 -10.70 -23.07 -54.85
C TYR A 45 -11.30 -24.25 -55.64
N LEU A 46 -12.52 -24.07 -56.13
CA LEU A 46 -13.22 -25.15 -56.86
C LEU A 46 -12.78 -25.27 -58.30
N HIS A 47 -12.11 -24.25 -58.91
CA HIS A 47 -11.79 -24.22 -60.33
C HIS A 47 -10.36 -24.64 -60.67
N ASP A 48 -9.37 -24.38 -59.82
CA ASP A 48 -7.97 -24.81 -60.02
C ASP A 48 -7.26 -25.17 -58.70
N PHE A 49 -7.64 -26.34 -58.20
CA PHE A 49 -7.26 -26.81 -56.89
C PHE A 49 -5.77 -27.15 -56.69
N LYS A 50 -5.08 -27.48 -57.78
CA LYS A 50 -3.70 -27.99 -57.69
C LYS A 50 -2.59 -26.94 -57.61
N ASN A 51 -2.74 -25.83 -58.24
CA ASN A 51 -1.67 -24.82 -58.33
C ASN A 51 -1.90 -23.57 -57.48
N PHE A 52 -3.14 -23.27 -57.17
CA PHE A 52 -3.55 -22.06 -56.47
C PHE A 52 -3.54 -22.23 -54.95
N TRP A 53 -3.84 -23.40 -54.45
CA TRP A 53 -4.08 -23.72 -53.05
C TRP A 53 -2.85 -23.50 -52.12
N PRO A 54 -1.62 -23.98 -52.47
CA PRO A 54 -0.50 -23.86 -51.56
C PRO A 54 -0.05 -22.41 -51.33
N GLN A 55 -0.16 -21.55 -52.36
CA GLN A 55 0.32 -20.20 -52.33
C GLN A 55 -0.63 -19.30 -51.53
N ILE A 56 -1.94 -19.41 -51.74
CA ILE A 56 -2.94 -18.67 -50.94
C ILE A 56 -2.98 -19.13 -49.50
N LEU A 57 -2.82 -20.44 -49.26
CA LEU A 57 -2.78 -20.93 -47.90
C LEU A 57 -1.59 -20.37 -47.11
N ALA A 58 -0.42 -20.28 -47.76
CA ALA A 58 0.78 -19.73 -47.17
C ALA A 58 0.61 -18.22 -46.84
N GLU A 59 0.05 -17.45 -47.78
CA GLU A 59 -0.21 -16.00 -47.60
C GLU A 59 -1.31 -15.76 -46.54
N ALA A 60 -2.40 -16.54 -46.56
CA ALA A 60 -3.47 -16.43 -45.58
C ALA A 60 -3.02 -16.80 -44.17
N HIS A 61 -2.17 -17.81 -44.01
CA HIS A 61 -1.58 -18.13 -42.69
C HIS A 61 -0.68 -17.01 -42.19
N GLY A 62 0.15 -16.40 -43.09
CA GLY A 62 0.96 -15.22 -42.75
C GLY A 62 0.10 -14.05 -42.28
N MET A 63 -0.93 -13.69 -43.05
CA MET A 63 -1.84 -12.59 -42.69
C MET A 63 -2.59 -12.85 -41.35
N ILE A 64 -3.09 -14.06 -41.10
CA ILE A 64 -3.77 -14.42 -39.84
C ILE A 64 -2.78 -14.29 -38.70
N PHE A 65 -1.56 -14.78 -38.85
CA PHE A 65 -0.52 -14.70 -37.84
C PHE A 65 -0.16 -13.24 -37.51
N ASP A 66 0.06 -12.43 -38.54
CA ASP A 66 0.39 -11.01 -38.39
C ASP A 66 -0.72 -10.23 -37.69
N ILE A 67 -1.98 -10.43 -38.08
CA ILE A 67 -3.14 -9.79 -37.43
C ILE A 67 -3.26 -10.23 -35.97
N ALA A 68 -3.07 -11.51 -35.69
CA ALA A 68 -3.13 -12.05 -34.33
C ALA A 68 -2.02 -11.48 -33.45
N VAL A 69 -0.77 -11.47 -33.95
CA VAL A 69 0.39 -10.94 -33.22
C VAL A 69 0.23 -9.42 -32.96
N ILE A 70 -0.14 -8.66 -33.98
CA ILE A 70 -0.36 -7.20 -33.86
C ILE A 70 -1.54 -6.94 -32.90
N GLY A 71 -2.64 -7.68 -33.03
CA GLY A 71 -3.80 -7.54 -32.16
C GLY A 71 -3.47 -7.80 -30.68
N ILE A 72 -2.73 -8.89 -30.41
CA ILE A 72 -2.27 -9.20 -29.05
C ILE A 72 -1.32 -8.13 -28.52
N LEU A 73 -0.38 -7.67 -29.34
CA LEU A 73 0.57 -6.61 -28.96
C LEU A 73 -0.14 -5.30 -28.66
N LEU A 74 -1.04 -4.84 -29.53
CA LEU A 74 -1.83 -3.62 -29.32
C LEU A 74 -2.70 -3.73 -28.09
N PHE A 75 -3.35 -4.88 -27.87
CA PHE A 75 -4.13 -5.13 -26.66
C PHE A 75 -3.27 -5.02 -25.40
N TRP A 76 -2.10 -5.67 -25.40
CA TRP A 76 -1.17 -5.63 -24.26
C TRP A 76 -0.65 -4.20 -23.99
N LEU A 77 -0.30 -3.45 -25.06
CA LEU A 77 0.13 -2.05 -24.94
C LEU A 77 -0.99 -1.17 -24.38
N ASN A 78 -2.24 -1.34 -24.86
CA ASN A 78 -3.40 -0.57 -24.37
C ASN A 78 -3.68 -0.86 -22.89
N GLN A 79 -3.72 -2.14 -22.49
CA GLN A 79 -3.91 -2.54 -21.10
C GLN A 79 -2.84 -1.95 -20.17
N ASN A 80 -1.59 -1.99 -20.58
CA ASN A 80 -0.49 -1.39 -19.81
C ASN A 80 -0.60 0.15 -19.77
N GLY A 81 -1.06 0.78 -20.84
CA GLY A 81 -1.30 2.22 -20.91
C GLY A 81 -2.39 2.66 -19.93
N GLU A 82 -3.55 2.00 -19.94
CA GLU A 82 -4.65 2.28 -19.04
C GLU A 82 -4.27 2.07 -17.56
N MET A 83 -3.53 0.99 -17.26
CA MET A 83 -3.06 0.73 -15.91
C MET A 83 -2.14 1.85 -15.41
N ARG A 84 -1.17 2.28 -16.23
CA ARG A 84 -0.27 3.40 -15.88
C ARG A 84 -1.05 4.70 -15.68
N GLN A 85 -2.06 4.96 -16.49
CA GLN A 85 -2.92 6.14 -16.36
C GLN A 85 -3.70 6.10 -15.05
N ARG A 86 -4.34 4.97 -14.69
CA ARG A 86 -5.05 4.81 -13.40
C ARG A 86 -4.13 5.04 -12.20
N ILE A 87 -2.92 4.45 -12.23
CA ILE A 87 -1.93 4.65 -11.17
C ILE A 87 -1.55 6.13 -11.04
N ARG A 88 -1.35 6.82 -12.18
CA ARG A 88 -1.07 8.27 -12.18
C ARG A 88 -2.24 9.03 -11.57
N THR A 89 -3.47 8.79 -12.01
CA THR A 89 -4.67 9.44 -11.46
C THR A 89 -4.76 9.27 -9.94
N TYR A 90 -4.51 8.07 -9.39
CA TYR A 90 -4.54 7.88 -7.93
C TYR A 90 -3.46 8.67 -7.19
N LYS A 91 -2.27 8.84 -7.80
CA LYS A 91 -1.20 9.66 -7.22
C LYS A 91 -1.53 11.15 -7.31
N ASP A 92 -2.03 11.60 -8.44
CA ASP A 92 -2.43 12.99 -8.67
C ASP A 92 -3.56 13.40 -7.70
N GLU A 93 -4.58 12.54 -7.51
CA GLU A 93 -5.63 12.79 -6.51
C GLU A 93 -5.08 12.89 -5.06
N ILE A 94 -4.07 12.09 -4.70
CA ILE A 94 -3.40 12.22 -3.39
C ILE A 94 -2.72 13.58 -3.29
N ASP A 95 -2.07 14.04 -4.36
CA ASP A 95 -1.38 15.33 -4.38
C ASP A 95 -2.39 16.49 -4.36
N ASP A 96 -3.52 16.39 -5.02
CA ASP A 96 -4.60 17.39 -5.03
C ASP A 96 -5.21 17.58 -3.63
N PHE A 97 -5.37 16.50 -2.86
CA PHE A 97 -5.90 16.56 -1.49
C PHE A 97 -4.85 16.82 -0.39
N ARG A 98 -3.60 17.00 -0.75
CA ARG A 98 -2.45 17.04 0.18
C ARG A 98 -2.62 18.00 1.33
N LEU A 99 -3.08 19.13 1.24
CA LEU A 99 -3.22 20.12 2.33
C LEU A 99 -4.67 20.30 2.79
N TRP A 100 -5.58 19.47 2.32
CA TRP A 100 -6.99 19.59 2.68
C TRP A 100 -7.25 18.93 4.04
N GLU A 101 -7.90 19.69 4.94
CA GLU A 101 -8.22 19.20 6.30
C GLU A 101 -9.59 18.54 6.42
N SER A 102 -10.31 18.34 5.30
CA SER A 102 -11.63 17.72 5.32
C SER A 102 -11.57 16.19 5.50
N GLU A 103 -12.55 15.62 6.20
CA GLU A 103 -12.68 14.17 6.33
C GLU A 103 -12.84 13.49 4.97
N GLU A 104 -13.53 14.12 4.02
CA GLU A 104 -13.71 13.58 2.67
C GLU A 104 -12.36 13.43 1.96
N ALA A 105 -11.49 14.44 2.01
CA ALA A 105 -10.15 14.38 1.44
C ALA A 105 -9.32 13.25 2.06
N ALA A 106 -9.38 13.09 3.38
CA ALA A 106 -8.71 12.02 4.09
C ALA A 106 -9.20 10.63 3.64
N PHE A 107 -10.52 10.42 3.53
CA PHE A 107 -11.08 9.14 3.06
C PHE A 107 -10.74 8.86 1.60
N ARG A 108 -10.78 9.86 0.71
CA ARG A 108 -10.38 9.71 -0.70
C ARG A 108 -8.90 9.34 -0.82
N THR A 109 -8.04 10.02 -0.07
CA THR A 109 -6.60 9.72 -0.02
C THR A 109 -6.35 8.27 0.41
N VAL A 110 -7.00 7.79 1.49
CA VAL A 110 -6.90 6.39 1.92
C VAL A 110 -7.45 5.43 0.86
N GLY A 111 -8.53 5.79 0.18
CA GLY A 111 -9.07 5.03 -0.95
C GLY A 111 -8.03 4.83 -2.05
N ASN A 112 -7.31 5.89 -2.41
CA ASN A 112 -6.24 5.85 -3.42
C ASN A 112 -5.02 5.05 -2.95
N ILE A 113 -4.61 5.20 -1.69
CA ILE A 113 -3.55 4.36 -1.08
C ILE A 113 -3.91 2.88 -1.22
N LYS A 114 -5.13 2.48 -0.86
CA LYS A 114 -5.58 1.09 -0.96
C LYS A 114 -5.65 0.59 -2.42
N ARG A 115 -6.02 1.46 -3.37
CA ARG A 115 -5.99 1.14 -4.81
C ARG A 115 -4.56 0.94 -5.30
N LEU A 116 -3.63 1.84 -4.95
CA LEU A 116 -2.21 1.70 -5.27
C LEU A 116 -1.62 0.40 -4.71
N ASN A 117 -1.95 0.05 -3.46
CA ASN A 117 -1.52 -1.22 -2.84
C ASN A 117 -2.01 -2.45 -3.60
N ARG A 118 -3.25 -2.47 -4.13
CA ARG A 118 -3.75 -3.56 -4.98
C ARG A 118 -2.89 -3.74 -6.24
N HIS A 119 -2.31 -2.66 -6.74
CA HIS A 119 -1.37 -2.66 -7.87
C HIS A 119 0.09 -2.87 -7.44
N LYS A 120 0.33 -3.29 -6.17
CA LYS A 120 1.66 -3.54 -5.59
C LYS A 120 2.56 -2.29 -5.57
N ILE A 121 1.96 -1.11 -5.51
CA ILE A 121 2.67 0.15 -5.34
C ILE A 121 2.57 0.54 -3.88
N HIS A 122 3.70 0.52 -3.20
CA HIS A 122 3.79 0.72 -1.75
C HIS A 122 4.51 2.02 -1.39
N GLU A 123 5.47 2.46 -2.24
CA GLU A 123 6.19 3.72 -2.06
C GLU A 123 5.32 4.89 -2.53
N ILE A 124 4.67 5.54 -1.57
CA ILE A 124 3.71 6.62 -1.81
C ILE A 124 4.19 7.88 -1.12
N ASN A 125 4.05 9.03 -1.79
CA ASN A 125 4.34 10.32 -1.19
C ASN A 125 3.09 10.90 -0.51
N LEU A 126 3.09 10.90 0.82
CA LEU A 126 1.99 11.37 1.68
C LEU A 126 2.40 12.58 2.53
N VAL A 127 3.50 13.26 2.18
CA VAL A 127 3.99 14.45 2.91
C VAL A 127 2.88 15.47 3.08
N ASN A 128 2.68 15.96 4.31
CA ASN A 128 1.67 16.95 4.68
C ASN A 128 0.20 16.54 4.39
N CYS A 129 -0.08 15.25 4.12
CA CYS A 129 -1.46 14.80 3.98
C CYS A 129 -2.19 14.82 5.33
N ASN A 130 -3.48 15.13 5.30
CA ASN A 130 -4.36 14.92 6.46
C ASN A 130 -5.03 13.55 6.33
N LEU A 131 -4.72 12.66 7.27
CA LEU A 131 -5.25 11.29 7.36
C LEU A 131 -5.87 11.03 8.75
N THR A 132 -6.36 12.09 9.40
CA THR A 132 -6.99 12.00 10.71
C THR A 132 -8.19 11.06 10.71
N ARG A 133 -8.35 10.26 11.78
CA ARG A 133 -9.48 9.34 11.97
C ARG A 133 -9.70 8.33 10.84
N THR A 134 -8.69 8.08 10.01
CA THR A 134 -8.78 7.12 8.89
C THR A 134 -8.37 5.71 9.28
N ASN A 135 -8.75 4.75 8.44
CA ASN A 135 -8.40 3.33 8.61
C ASN A 135 -7.40 2.89 7.54
N LEU A 136 -6.15 2.72 7.99
CA LEU A 136 -5.01 2.22 7.21
C LEU A 136 -4.57 0.81 7.66
N ASN A 137 -5.41 0.08 8.39
CA ASN A 137 -5.08 -1.26 8.87
C ASN A 137 -4.67 -2.17 7.71
N TYR A 138 -3.63 -2.97 7.92
CA TYR A 138 -3.08 -3.94 6.97
C TYR A 138 -2.56 -3.33 5.66
N VAL A 139 -2.45 -2.02 5.58
CA VAL A 139 -1.91 -1.33 4.38
C VAL A 139 -0.39 -1.49 4.34
N ASN A 140 0.18 -1.69 3.16
CA ASN A 140 1.61 -1.67 2.97
C ASN A 140 2.07 -0.29 2.49
N LEU A 141 2.84 0.39 3.33
CA LEU A 141 3.44 1.71 3.08
C LEU A 141 4.97 1.65 3.12
N HIS A 142 5.56 0.45 2.94
CA HIS A 142 7.01 0.27 2.93
C HIS A 142 7.69 1.33 2.05
N GLY A 143 8.73 1.98 2.58
CA GLY A 143 9.50 3.00 1.87
C GLY A 143 8.78 4.32 1.58
N SER A 144 7.50 4.46 1.97
CA SER A 144 6.70 5.67 1.73
C SER A 144 7.24 6.90 2.48
N ASN A 145 6.87 8.08 2.01
CA ASN A 145 7.18 9.33 2.65
C ASN A 145 5.94 9.96 3.31
N LEU A 146 5.90 9.88 4.64
CA LEU A 146 4.83 10.44 5.49
C LEU A 146 5.33 11.60 6.36
N ASN A 147 6.41 12.28 5.97
CA ASN A 147 6.92 13.42 6.75
C ASN A 147 5.81 14.46 6.95
N SER A 148 5.66 14.94 8.18
CA SER A 148 4.66 15.94 8.56
C SER A 148 3.20 15.57 8.25
N THR A 149 2.91 14.28 8.01
CA THR A 149 1.53 13.78 7.81
C THR A 149 0.76 13.85 9.13
N ASN A 150 -0.50 14.24 9.08
CA ASN A 150 -1.40 14.22 10.24
C ASN A 150 -2.19 12.91 10.28
N LEU A 151 -1.89 12.04 11.26
CA LEU A 151 -2.50 10.73 11.50
C LEU A 151 -3.20 10.66 12.88
N VAL A 152 -3.60 11.80 13.42
CA VAL A 152 -4.29 11.86 14.72
C VAL A 152 -5.54 11.00 14.71
N ASN A 153 -5.69 10.13 15.73
CA ASN A 153 -6.79 9.16 15.87
C ASN A 153 -6.90 8.17 14.70
N ALA A 154 -5.88 8.02 13.85
CA ALA A 154 -5.91 7.04 12.76
C ALA A 154 -5.69 5.60 13.27
N SER A 155 -6.24 4.63 12.56
CA SER A 155 -5.99 3.21 12.81
C SER A 155 -4.99 2.66 11.79
N LEU A 156 -3.84 2.17 12.30
CA LEU A 156 -2.72 1.61 11.53
C LEU A 156 -2.36 0.21 12.04
N ILE A 157 -3.34 -0.57 12.50
CA ILE A 157 -3.13 -1.92 13.06
C ILE A 157 -2.50 -2.79 11.97
N GLU A 158 -1.39 -3.48 12.31
CA GLU A 158 -0.66 -4.36 11.40
C GLU A 158 -0.25 -3.70 10.07
N THR A 159 -0.14 -2.37 10.03
CA THR A 159 0.34 -1.63 8.87
C THR A 159 1.84 -1.85 8.69
N ASN A 160 2.29 -2.09 7.47
CA ASN A 160 3.71 -2.13 7.17
C ASN A 160 4.24 -0.72 6.87
N LEU A 161 5.01 -0.17 7.81
CA LEU A 161 5.69 1.12 7.76
C LEU A 161 7.23 0.95 7.75
N GLU A 162 7.72 -0.21 7.34
CA GLU A 162 9.16 -0.50 7.28
C GLU A 162 9.87 0.48 6.34
N ASN A 163 11.00 1.03 6.80
CA ASN A 163 11.83 2.01 6.08
C ASN A 163 11.07 3.29 5.63
N THR A 164 9.93 3.59 6.23
CA THR A 164 9.16 4.82 5.93
C THR A 164 9.83 6.05 6.52
N ARG A 165 9.55 7.21 5.91
CA ARG A 165 9.90 8.52 6.47
C ARG A 165 8.68 9.08 7.19
N LEU A 166 8.79 9.20 8.51
CA LEU A 166 7.74 9.65 9.44
C LEU A 166 8.22 10.85 10.26
N ASN A 167 9.24 11.59 9.79
CA ASN A 167 9.76 12.71 10.56
C ASN A 167 8.67 13.77 10.78
N GLN A 168 8.51 14.21 12.03
CA GLN A 168 7.50 15.20 12.44
C GLN A 168 6.05 14.80 12.13
N THR A 169 5.79 13.52 11.89
CA THR A 169 4.43 12.99 11.70
C THR A 169 3.66 13.07 13.01
N ASN A 170 2.41 13.51 12.95
CA ASN A 170 1.54 13.52 14.13
C ASN A 170 0.69 12.24 14.19
N LEU A 171 1.02 11.38 15.14
CA LEU A 171 0.38 10.09 15.43
C LEU A 171 -0.32 10.11 16.81
N GLU A 172 -0.69 11.29 17.31
CA GLU A 172 -1.36 11.42 18.59
C GLU A 172 -2.66 10.61 18.63
N ASN A 173 -2.86 9.80 19.69
CA ASN A 173 -3.98 8.86 19.83
C ASN A 173 -4.12 7.83 18.70
N ALA A 174 -3.14 7.65 17.83
CA ALA A 174 -3.21 6.67 16.76
C ALA A 174 -3.07 5.23 17.30
N ASN A 175 -3.69 4.26 16.61
CA ASN A 175 -3.56 2.85 16.93
C ASN A 175 -2.60 2.16 15.94
N LEU A 176 -1.38 1.87 16.40
CA LEU A 176 -0.33 1.19 15.64
C LEU A 176 -0.03 -0.21 16.23
N ASN A 177 -0.99 -0.83 16.90
CA ASN A 177 -0.78 -2.15 17.48
C ASN A 177 -0.30 -3.13 16.39
N GLN A 178 0.80 -3.84 16.68
CA GLN A 178 1.43 -4.82 15.79
C GLN A 178 1.92 -4.22 14.44
N ALA A 179 2.00 -2.89 14.28
CA ALA A 179 2.56 -2.27 13.09
C ALA A 179 4.07 -2.53 12.97
N ASN A 180 4.57 -2.64 11.75
CA ASN A 180 5.99 -2.80 11.45
C ASN A 180 6.61 -1.45 11.08
N LEU A 181 7.41 -0.88 12.00
CA LEU A 181 8.18 0.35 11.80
C LEU A 181 9.70 0.08 11.80
N LYS A 182 10.13 -1.14 11.42
CA LYS A 182 11.55 -1.47 11.34
C LYS A 182 12.30 -0.53 10.41
N GLY A 183 13.39 0.05 10.87
CA GLY A 183 14.21 0.99 10.11
C GLY A 183 13.50 2.31 9.75
N ALA A 184 12.31 2.60 10.30
CA ALA A 184 11.58 3.82 10.00
C ALA A 184 12.31 5.07 10.52
N TYR A 185 12.20 6.18 9.79
CA TYR A 185 12.75 7.49 10.15
C TYR A 185 11.64 8.34 10.79
N ALA A 186 11.54 8.34 12.11
CA ALA A 186 10.48 8.99 12.87
C ALA A 186 11.02 10.03 13.86
N SER A 187 12.08 10.76 13.46
CA SER A 187 12.64 11.81 14.30
C SER A 187 11.62 12.93 14.52
N GLY A 188 11.38 13.28 15.79
CA GLY A 188 10.40 14.29 16.19
C GLY A 188 8.94 13.89 15.94
N ALA A 189 8.67 12.62 15.62
CA ALA A 189 7.29 12.15 15.48
C ALA A 189 6.54 12.19 16.81
N ASN A 190 5.26 12.53 16.78
CA ASN A 190 4.40 12.63 17.95
C ASN A 190 3.56 11.34 18.10
N PHE A 191 3.95 10.46 19.02
CA PHE A 191 3.24 9.25 19.43
C PHE A 191 2.50 9.43 20.78
N LYS A 192 2.22 10.69 21.18
CA LYS A 192 1.53 10.95 22.43
C LYS A 192 0.19 10.23 22.48
N ASP A 193 -0.11 9.58 23.60
CA ASP A 193 -1.34 8.80 23.83
C ASP A 193 -1.57 7.65 22.82
N ALA A 194 -0.57 7.28 21.99
CA ALA A 194 -0.68 6.27 20.94
C ALA A 194 -0.70 4.83 21.52
N PHE A 195 -1.41 3.93 20.84
CA PHE A 195 -1.41 2.50 21.12
C PHE A 195 -0.35 1.81 20.24
N LEU A 196 0.72 1.34 20.89
CA LEU A 196 1.92 0.79 20.25
C LEU A 196 2.23 -0.64 20.75
N ILE A 197 1.18 -1.39 21.09
CA ILE A 197 1.32 -2.74 21.66
C ILE A 197 1.91 -3.67 20.60
N LYS A 198 3.02 -4.34 20.93
CA LYS A 198 3.75 -5.25 20.02
C LYS A 198 4.25 -4.59 18.72
N THR A 199 4.34 -3.28 18.68
CA THR A 199 4.87 -2.55 17.52
C THR A 199 6.35 -2.84 17.35
N GLN A 200 6.81 -3.00 16.11
CA GLN A 200 8.20 -3.31 15.77
C GLN A 200 8.94 -2.03 15.38
N PHE A 201 9.84 -1.56 16.24
CA PHE A 201 10.71 -0.38 16.02
C PHE A 201 12.19 -0.74 15.87
N GLU A 202 12.53 -1.98 15.56
CA GLU A 202 13.93 -2.40 15.42
C GLU A 202 14.68 -1.49 14.44
N ASN A 203 15.83 -0.99 14.86
CA ASN A 203 16.67 -0.07 14.08
C ASN A 203 15.99 1.25 13.67
N ALA A 204 14.85 1.60 14.24
CA ALA A 204 14.13 2.85 13.90
C ALA A 204 14.85 4.09 14.46
N PHE A 205 14.74 5.20 13.72
CA PHE A 205 15.28 6.50 14.12
C PHE A 205 14.18 7.31 14.82
N LEU A 206 14.19 7.30 16.16
CA LEU A 206 13.17 7.89 17.05
C LEU A 206 13.74 9.08 17.84
N ILE A 207 14.73 9.77 17.27
CA ILE A 207 15.38 10.91 17.93
C ILE A 207 14.34 12.01 18.21
N LYS A 208 14.24 12.43 19.51
CA LYS A 208 13.25 13.41 19.97
C LYS A 208 11.78 13.03 19.68
N ALA A 209 11.48 11.75 19.49
CA ALA A 209 10.09 11.28 19.37
C ALA A 209 9.36 11.47 20.70
N ASN A 210 8.09 11.86 20.64
CA ASN A 210 7.25 12.06 21.80
C ASN A 210 6.40 10.83 22.06
N PHE A 211 6.70 10.07 23.14
CA PHE A 211 5.93 8.91 23.59
C PHE A 211 5.15 9.17 24.90
N LYS A 212 4.85 10.43 25.21
CA LYS A 212 4.07 10.73 26.43
C LYS A 212 2.78 9.97 26.48
N ASN A 213 2.50 9.32 27.62
CA ASN A 213 1.32 8.48 27.85
C ASN A 213 1.15 7.30 26.88
N ALA A 214 2.11 7.00 26.00
CA ALA A 214 1.98 5.95 24.99
C ALA A 214 1.97 4.54 25.61
N PHE A 215 1.27 3.61 24.99
CA PHE A 215 1.15 2.21 25.40
C PHE A 215 2.12 1.35 24.58
N LEU A 216 3.36 1.20 25.05
CA LEU A 216 4.45 0.47 24.38
C LEU A 216 4.61 -0.97 24.90
N MET A 217 3.53 -1.57 25.38
CA MET A 217 3.58 -2.93 25.93
C MET A 217 4.05 -3.95 24.89
N GLU A 218 5.08 -4.73 25.25
CA GLU A 218 5.70 -5.73 24.38
C GLU A 218 6.26 -5.15 23.05
N ALA A 219 6.47 -3.83 22.94
CA ALA A 219 7.07 -3.21 21.77
C ALA A 219 8.54 -3.61 21.64
N ASN A 220 9.01 -3.80 20.41
CA ASN A 220 10.40 -4.11 20.10
C ASN A 220 11.13 -2.84 19.64
N LEU A 221 11.96 -2.29 20.52
CA LEU A 221 12.78 -1.09 20.31
C LEU A 221 14.26 -1.44 20.17
N GLN A 222 14.60 -2.70 19.88
CA GLN A 222 15.99 -3.14 19.78
C GLN A 222 16.77 -2.32 18.75
N ASN A 223 17.99 -1.91 19.14
CA ASN A 223 18.90 -1.15 18.29
C ASN A 223 18.35 0.19 17.77
N SER A 224 17.21 0.67 18.26
CA SER A 224 16.63 1.95 17.86
C SER A 224 17.44 3.14 18.40
N TYR A 225 17.29 4.31 17.76
CA TYR A 225 17.93 5.56 18.14
C TYR A 225 16.96 6.44 18.93
N LEU A 226 17.15 6.53 20.25
CA LEU A 226 16.19 7.14 21.19
C LEU A 226 16.69 8.44 21.86
N MET A 227 17.72 9.06 21.29
CA MET A 227 18.28 10.28 21.86
C MET A 227 17.22 11.37 22.01
N GLY A 228 16.97 11.79 23.26
CA GLY A 228 15.99 12.84 23.58
C GLY A 228 14.54 12.43 23.38
N ALA A 229 14.23 11.16 23.18
CA ALA A 229 12.85 10.66 23.17
C ALA A 229 12.19 10.86 24.54
N ASP A 230 10.93 11.24 24.55
CA ASP A 230 10.17 11.54 25.77
C ASP A 230 9.22 10.41 26.12
N PHE A 231 9.51 9.70 27.24
CA PHE A 231 8.72 8.57 27.76
C PHE A 231 7.87 8.97 28.98
N GLU A 232 7.61 10.26 29.20
CA GLU A 232 6.79 10.69 30.34
C GLU A 232 5.45 9.91 30.38
N ASN A 233 5.23 9.23 31.51
CA ASN A 233 4.03 8.40 31.76
C ASN A 233 3.77 7.28 30.70
N ALA A 234 4.77 6.90 29.89
CA ALA A 234 4.63 5.81 28.93
C ALA A 234 4.68 4.43 29.63
N SER A 235 3.90 3.48 29.15
CA SER A 235 3.95 2.09 29.60
C SER A 235 4.92 1.26 28.75
N LEU A 236 6.07 0.90 29.32
CA LEU A 236 7.10 0.06 28.68
C LEU A 236 7.06 -1.40 29.18
N TYR A 237 5.90 -1.85 29.67
CA TYR A 237 5.73 -3.22 30.18
C TYR A 237 6.19 -4.25 29.15
N LYS A 238 7.17 -5.09 29.51
CA LYS A 238 7.78 -6.10 28.64
C LYS A 238 8.40 -5.57 27.32
N ALA A 239 8.60 -4.28 27.16
CA ALA A 239 9.25 -3.74 25.98
C ALA A 239 10.73 -4.21 25.89
N ASP A 240 11.24 -4.38 24.69
CA ASP A 240 12.64 -4.76 24.44
C ASP A 240 13.44 -3.56 23.93
N LEU A 241 14.32 -3.01 24.78
CA LEU A 241 15.15 -1.84 24.47
C LEU A 241 16.66 -2.20 24.37
N ARG A 242 16.98 -3.49 24.25
CA ARG A 242 18.39 -3.91 24.13
C ARG A 242 19.04 -3.31 22.87
N GLY A 243 20.26 -2.81 23.04
CA GLY A 243 21.00 -2.15 21.96
C GLY A 243 20.46 -0.78 21.59
N ALA A 244 19.47 -0.23 22.31
CA ALA A 244 18.93 1.10 22.06
C ALA A 244 19.98 2.18 22.29
N LYS A 245 20.11 3.12 21.34
CA LYS A 245 21.16 4.14 21.32
C LYS A 245 20.64 5.49 21.79
N GLY A 246 21.43 6.17 22.63
CA GLY A 246 21.10 7.50 23.15
C GLY A 246 19.96 7.50 24.18
N LEU A 247 19.66 6.33 24.74
CA LEU A 247 18.73 6.17 25.86
C LEU A 247 19.43 6.50 27.18
N THR A 248 18.76 7.23 28.07
CA THR A 248 19.29 7.60 29.38
C THR A 248 18.35 7.17 30.50
N VAL A 249 18.90 6.96 31.69
CA VAL A 249 18.09 6.64 32.89
C VAL A 249 17.13 7.78 33.22
N GLU A 250 17.50 9.05 32.96
CA GLU A 250 16.63 10.20 33.16
C GLU A 250 15.36 10.12 32.26
N GLN A 251 15.50 9.68 31.00
CA GLN A 251 14.35 9.47 30.14
C GLN A 251 13.44 8.37 30.68
N LEU A 252 14.04 7.25 31.14
CA LEU A 252 13.32 6.08 31.63
C LEU A 252 12.65 6.31 32.99
N SER A 253 13.23 7.16 33.86
CA SER A 253 12.65 7.50 35.16
C SER A 253 11.31 8.22 35.09
N LYS A 254 10.98 8.79 33.93
CA LYS A 254 9.70 9.47 33.67
C LYS A 254 8.60 8.50 33.22
N ALA A 255 8.94 7.25 32.91
CA ALA A 255 7.99 6.25 32.47
C ALA A 255 7.01 5.85 33.59
N LYS A 256 5.82 5.40 33.20
CA LYS A 256 4.83 4.86 34.11
C LYS A 256 5.25 3.52 34.70
N THR A 257 5.89 2.67 33.89
CA THR A 257 6.40 1.35 34.30
C THR A 257 7.44 0.84 33.30
N LEU A 258 8.47 0.16 33.86
CA LEU A 258 9.50 -0.58 33.15
C LEU A 258 9.41 -2.08 33.48
N TYR A 259 8.33 -2.53 34.11
CA TYR A 259 8.19 -3.89 34.61
C TYR A 259 8.37 -4.92 33.48
N LEU A 260 9.31 -5.87 33.69
CA LEU A 260 9.75 -6.88 32.71
C LEU A 260 10.30 -6.30 31.39
N ALA A 261 10.59 -5.02 31.29
CA ALA A 261 11.29 -4.46 30.13
C ALA A 261 12.73 -5.00 30.10
N LYS A 262 13.26 -5.15 28.87
CA LYS A 262 14.60 -5.71 28.64
C LYS A 262 15.55 -4.59 28.21
N PHE A 263 16.72 -4.55 28.86
CA PHE A 263 17.79 -3.59 28.61
C PHE A 263 19.12 -4.32 28.48
N ASP A 264 20.15 -3.64 28.03
CA ASP A 264 21.53 -4.09 28.19
C ASP A 264 21.90 -4.07 29.68
N ASP A 265 22.81 -4.95 30.11
CA ASP A 265 23.14 -5.15 31.53
C ASP A 265 23.56 -3.85 32.23
N GLU A 266 24.34 -3.00 31.56
CA GLU A 266 24.80 -1.72 32.11
C GLU A 266 23.62 -0.78 32.40
N VAL A 267 22.67 -0.65 31.48
CA VAL A 267 21.47 0.20 31.64
C VAL A 267 20.55 -0.37 32.70
N LEU A 268 20.40 -1.70 32.77
CA LEU A 268 19.57 -2.38 33.75
C LEU A 268 20.08 -2.12 35.19
N GLU A 269 21.40 -2.20 35.43
CA GLU A 269 21.96 -1.91 36.76
C GLU A 269 21.80 -0.44 37.19
N GLN A 270 21.90 0.48 36.22
CA GLN A 270 21.64 1.90 36.48
C GLN A 270 20.17 2.14 36.84
N ILE A 271 19.21 1.47 36.17
CA ILE A 271 17.77 1.56 36.45
C ILE A 271 17.46 1.02 37.82
N LYS A 272 17.95 -0.16 38.19
CA LYS A 272 17.75 -0.77 39.51
C LYS A 272 18.24 0.13 40.64
N THR A 273 19.31 0.88 40.39
CA THR A 273 19.87 1.80 41.38
C THR A 273 19.09 3.11 41.48
N ALA A 274 18.64 3.66 40.34
CA ALA A 274 18.02 4.99 40.28
C ALA A 274 16.50 4.98 40.47
N VAL A 275 15.80 3.93 39.97
CA VAL A 275 14.33 3.84 39.96
C VAL A 275 13.83 2.41 40.15
N PRO A 276 14.21 1.74 41.25
CA PRO A 276 13.87 0.33 41.49
C PRO A 276 12.36 0.04 41.44
N GLU A 277 11.52 0.96 41.86
CA GLU A 277 10.08 0.85 41.85
C GLU A 277 9.46 0.71 40.44
N LEU A 278 10.10 1.25 39.41
CA LEU A 278 9.63 1.15 38.02
C LEU A 278 10.03 -0.20 37.38
N ALA A 279 11.12 -0.79 37.87
CA ALA A 279 11.60 -2.09 37.39
C ALA A 279 10.88 -3.27 38.04
N GLY A 280 10.14 -3.05 39.12
CA GLY A 280 9.43 -4.08 39.88
C GLY A 280 10.40 -4.93 40.70
N ALA A 281 11.49 -4.35 41.18
CA ALA A 281 12.46 -4.95 42.08
C ALA A 281 11.95 -4.95 43.54
#